data_ffb15e73ed4dcbf133608ce8dda9af6d
#
_entry.id   ffb15e73ed4dcbf133608ce8dda9af6d
#
_cell.length_a   1.000
_cell.length_b   1.000
_cell.length_c   1.000
_cell.angle_alpha   90.00
_cell.angle_beta   90.00
_cell.angle_gamma   90.00
#
_symmetry.space_group_name_H-M   'P 1'
#
loop_
_entity.id
_entity.type
_entity.pdbx_description
1 polymer ?
#
loop_
_entity_poly.entity_id
_entity_poly.type
_entity_poly.pdbx_seq_one_letter_code
_entity_poly.pdbx_strand_id
1 'polypeptide(L)'
;MPFHAYRPRLPPQLDFMNLDQYYNLYRYLDTDQFPSESTNQEQKQLRTQAKYFEIRHHLLYKKNRRNPDRPLRVIKWTEIEPVLYMMHKHPTAGHLGTDAMYHKISERYYWDQMYRDIQEYVKTCEECQRRQKGRRKEPLHPIQIGRAFERIGIDLVGPLPITKQNNRYIIVATEYLTRWPEARAVPDAGANTLAKFIFEEIVCRHGTPKVILSDQGRNFISETIRILCERFLIKHKFSSPYHPQTNGMVERFNRTLCESLAKVKGTDDWDIHIPAVLLAYRTKKHATTGYTPFQLTYGRQATLPIEALIPVEPTATQDVDLQDSILTRAYDLIEKLPALQEDARKNTKKSQEKQKKYFDSRIHIEDFNIGDKVWIQRKDIEMSRSVKFEDKRTGPFIIHEKLGNGAYKLRTLQGKVLQKYYNSDRLAKYHEAQIWEPIVVVEDHEFLEEI
;
A
#
# COMPACT_ATOMS: atom_id res chain seq x y z
N MET A 1 -15.31 26.23 29.54
CA MET A 1 -14.60 26.65 28.31
C MET A 1 -15.65 26.81 27.23
N PRO A 2 -15.78 27.97 26.57
CA PRO A 2 -16.81 28.17 25.57
C PRO A 2 -16.51 27.34 24.32
N PHE A 3 -17.50 26.59 23.89
CA PHE A 3 -17.50 25.88 22.63
C PHE A 3 -17.57 26.92 21.49
N HIS A 4 -16.48 27.09 20.74
CA HIS A 4 -16.54 27.83 19.50
C HIS A 4 -17.17 26.94 18.43
N ALA A 5 -18.37 27.27 18.05
CA ALA A 5 -19.09 26.64 16.95
C ALA A 5 -18.62 27.23 15.62
N TYR A 6 -18.43 26.37 14.65
CA TYR A 6 -17.82 26.64 13.36
C TYR A 6 -18.82 26.50 12.19
N ARG A 7 -18.82 27.40 11.21
CA ARG A 7 -19.63 27.34 9.96
C ARG A 7 -18.81 27.01 8.72
N PRO A 8 -19.28 26.15 7.77
CA PRO A 8 -18.72 26.12 6.43
C PRO A 8 -19.25 27.26 5.56
N ARG A 9 -18.39 27.82 4.71
CA ARG A 9 -18.85 28.51 3.52
C ARG A 9 -19.56 27.49 2.63
N LEU A 10 -20.87 27.67 2.43
CA LEU A 10 -21.63 26.91 1.45
C LEU A 10 -21.01 27.12 0.07
N PRO A 11 -20.64 26.04 -0.65
CA PRO A 11 -20.55 26.16 -2.09
C PRO A 11 -21.95 26.50 -2.64
N PRO A 12 -22.07 27.37 -3.65
CA PRO A 12 -23.37 27.71 -4.23
C PRO A 12 -23.98 26.43 -4.80
N GLN A 13 -25.26 26.21 -4.43
CA GLN A 13 -26.13 25.11 -4.88
C GLN A 13 -25.80 23.72 -4.29
N LEU A 14 -26.34 23.50 -3.10
CA LEU A 14 -26.51 22.15 -2.57
C LEU A 14 -27.92 22.06 -1.97
N ASP A 15 -28.72 21.16 -2.54
CA ASP A 15 -30.06 20.79 -2.05
C ASP A 15 -29.94 20.05 -0.72
N PHE A 16 -29.68 20.79 0.34
CA PHE A 16 -29.91 20.30 1.69
C PHE A 16 -31.41 20.36 1.95
N MET A 17 -31.93 19.40 2.71
CA MET A 17 -33.18 19.63 3.43
C MET A 17 -32.89 20.80 4.39
N ASN A 18 -33.17 22.03 3.93
CA ASN A 18 -32.99 23.22 4.75
C ASN A 18 -33.97 23.16 5.93
N LEU A 19 -33.82 24.03 6.91
CA LEU A 19 -34.73 24.07 8.04
C LEU A 19 -36.18 24.20 7.59
N ASP A 20 -36.43 24.99 6.55
CA ASP A 20 -37.77 25.20 6.00
C ASP A 20 -38.35 23.90 5.43
N GLN A 21 -37.57 23.13 4.69
CA GLN A 21 -37.99 21.82 4.17
C GLN A 21 -38.28 20.82 5.31
N TYR A 22 -37.44 20.82 6.38
CA TYR A 22 -37.69 19.99 7.56
C TYR A 22 -39.01 20.39 8.22
N TYR A 23 -39.22 21.69 8.50
CA TYR A 23 -40.44 22.18 9.15
C TYR A 23 -41.67 22.06 8.26
N ASN A 24 -41.54 22.27 6.96
CA ASN A 24 -42.62 22.08 6.00
C ASN A 24 -43.06 20.62 5.93
N LEU A 25 -42.11 19.68 5.91
CA LEU A 25 -42.42 18.26 5.93
C LEU A 25 -43.00 17.83 7.28
N TYR A 26 -42.44 18.33 8.40
CA TYR A 26 -42.97 18.09 9.75
C TYR A 26 -44.40 18.59 9.85
N ARG A 27 -44.66 19.86 9.52
CA ARG A 27 -45.99 20.48 9.57
C ARG A 27 -46.99 19.72 8.70
N TYR A 28 -46.61 19.37 7.47
CA TYR A 28 -47.50 18.60 6.62
C TYR A 28 -47.84 17.22 7.20
N LEU A 29 -46.89 16.53 7.81
CA LEU A 29 -47.16 15.24 8.45
C LEU A 29 -47.98 15.36 9.76
N ASP A 30 -47.87 16.48 10.45
CA ASP A 30 -48.57 16.75 11.70
C ASP A 30 -50.01 17.25 11.51
N THR A 31 -50.20 18.16 10.53
CA THR A 31 -51.46 18.88 10.34
C THR A 31 -52.18 18.59 9.02
N ASP A 32 -51.56 17.85 8.12
CA ASP A 32 -51.98 17.62 6.70
C ASP A 32 -52.19 18.92 5.90
N GLN A 33 -51.60 20.05 6.37
CA GLN A 33 -51.68 21.35 5.69
C GLN A 33 -50.38 21.67 4.97
N PHE A 34 -50.53 22.23 3.74
CA PHE A 34 -49.40 22.75 2.97
C PHE A 34 -48.98 24.13 3.47
N PRO A 35 -47.69 24.50 3.31
CA PRO A 35 -47.26 25.88 3.52
C PRO A 35 -48.06 26.86 2.67
N SER A 36 -48.41 28.02 3.27
CA SER A 36 -49.34 29.00 2.65
C SER A 36 -48.92 29.56 1.30
N GLU A 37 -47.62 29.54 0.99
CA GLU A 37 -47.05 30.06 -0.29
C GLU A 37 -46.55 28.97 -1.23
N SER A 38 -46.90 27.69 -0.97
CA SER A 38 -46.38 26.56 -1.78
C SER A 38 -47.07 26.43 -3.14
N THR A 39 -46.27 26.25 -4.17
CA THR A 39 -46.73 25.96 -5.53
C THR A 39 -47.29 24.53 -5.64
N ASN A 40 -48.13 24.29 -6.67
CA ASN A 40 -48.67 22.95 -6.93
C ASN A 40 -47.56 21.87 -7.12
N GLN A 41 -46.40 22.27 -7.62
CA GLN A 41 -45.25 21.38 -7.82
C GLN A 41 -44.60 21.01 -6.48
N GLU A 42 -44.41 21.97 -5.60
CA GLU A 42 -43.86 21.77 -4.24
C GLU A 42 -44.81 20.92 -3.39
N GLN A 43 -46.13 21.16 -3.46
CA GLN A 43 -47.12 20.33 -2.77
C GLN A 43 -47.06 18.85 -3.24
N LYS A 44 -46.92 18.62 -4.57
CA LYS A 44 -46.77 17.26 -5.10
C LYS A 44 -45.46 16.59 -4.64
N GLN A 45 -44.34 17.34 -4.58
CA GLN A 45 -43.07 16.85 -4.07
C GLN A 45 -43.20 16.51 -2.58
N LEU A 46 -43.78 17.39 -1.77
CA LEU A 46 -43.99 17.21 -0.34
C LEU A 46 -44.82 15.95 -0.06
N ARG A 47 -45.95 15.78 -0.75
CA ARG A 47 -46.77 14.54 -0.67
C ARG A 47 -45.98 13.27 -1.00
N THR A 48 -45.08 13.34 -1.99
CA THR A 48 -44.28 12.20 -2.36
C THR A 48 -43.21 11.87 -1.31
N GLN A 49 -42.58 12.89 -0.73
CA GLN A 49 -41.60 12.76 0.35
C GLN A 49 -42.25 12.24 1.63
N ALA A 50 -43.40 12.78 2.01
CA ALA A 50 -44.12 12.41 3.23
C ALA A 50 -44.38 10.90 3.37
N LYS A 51 -44.52 10.17 2.27
CA LYS A 51 -44.69 8.71 2.30
C LYS A 51 -43.54 7.95 2.96
N TYR A 52 -42.33 8.54 2.94
CA TYR A 52 -41.11 7.94 3.47
C TYR A 52 -40.74 8.40 4.86
N PHE A 53 -41.52 9.30 5.47
CA PHE A 53 -41.25 9.87 6.77
C PHE A 53 -42.43 9.65 7.71
N GLU A 54 -42.20 9.84 9.00
CA GLU A 54 -43.19 9.75 10.05
C GLU A 54 -42.78 10.60 11.24
N ILE A 55 -43.74 11.03 12.07
CA ILE A 55 -43.48 11.73 13.33
C ILE A 55 -43.61 10.73 14.47
N ARG A 56 -42.60 10.69 15.37
CA ARG A 56 -42.66 9.96 16.65
C ARG A 56 -42.13 10.88 17.76
N HIS A 57 -42.88 10.99 18.83
CA HIS A 57 -42.47 11.83 19.98
C HIS A 57 -42.00 13.24 19.58
N HIS A 58 -42.74 13.92 18.74
CA HIS A 58 -42.42 15.25 18.20
C HIS A 58 -41.11 15.37 17.42
N LEU A 59 -40.57 14.27 16.94
CA LEU A 59 -39.39 14.25 16.10
C LEU A 59 -39.70 13.60 14.76
N LEU A 60 -39.01 14.08 13.71
CA LEU A 60 -39.14 13.53 12.36
C LEU A 60 -38.24 12.33 12.19
N TYR A 61 -38.80 11.26 11.68
CA TYR A 61 -38.10 10.02 11.36
C TYR A 61 -38.30 9.63 9.88
N LYS A 62 -37.25 9.08 9.28
CA LYS A 62 -37.31 8.41 7.99
C LYS A 62 -37.60 6.93 8.19
N LYS A 63 -38.61 6.39 7.50
CA LYS A 63 -38.97 4.98 7.53
C LYS A 63 -37.82 4.12 7.02
N ASN A 64 -37.40 3.14 7.82
CA ASN A 64 -36.31 2.25 7.46
C ASN A 64 -36.86 1.01 6.77
N ARG A 65 -36.63 0.91 5.45
CA ARG A 65 -37.11 -0.24 4.65
C ARG A 65 -36.46 -1.58 5.04
N ARG A 66 -35.23 -1.54 5.58
CA ARG A 66 -34.51 -2.76 6.00
C ARG A 66 -34.92 -3.24 7.39
N ASN A 67 -35.30 -2.33 8.25
CA ASN A 67 -35.74 -2.61 9.60
C ASN A 67 -36.87 -1.64 9.99
N PRO A 68 -38.14 -2.00 9.72
CA PRO A 68 -39.30 -1.13 10.00
C PRO A 68 -39.44 -0.73 11.47
N ASP A 69 -38.97 -1.57 12.38
CA ASP A 69 -39.05 -1.30 13.83
C ASP A 69 -38.05 -0.25 14.31
N ARG A 70 -37.06 0.09 13.48
CA ARG A 70 -36.00 1.07 13.79
C ARG A 70 -35.95 2.16 12.73
N PRO A 71 -36.88 3.12 12.73
CA PRO A 71 -36.81 4.25 11.83
C PRO A 71 -35.60 5.13 12.18
N LEU A 72 -35.09 5.87 11.20
CA LEU A 72 -33.91 6.70 11.34
C LEU A 72 -34.30 8.11 11.72
N ARG A 73 -33.77 8.66 12.82
CA ARG A 73 -34.04 10.03 13.22
C ARG A 73 -33.50 11.00 12.16
N VAL A 74 -34.33 11.89 11.66
CA VAL A 74 -33.91 12.95 10.74
C VAL A 74 -33.21 14.03 11.55
N ILE A 75 -31.96 14.32 11.20
CA ILE A 75 -31.10 15.28 11.89
C ILE A 75 -31.26 16.64 11.24
N LYS A 76 -31.49 17.65 12.06
CA LYS A 76 -31.49 19.05 11.63
C LYS A 76 -30.05 19.46 11.32
N TRP A 77 -29.90 20.43 10.44
CA TRP A 77 -28.61 20.99 10.07
C TRP A 77 -27.74 21.38 11.31
N THR A 78 -28.34 21.98 12.34
CA THR A 78 -27.66 22.38 13.58
C THR A 78 -27.15 21.20 14.42
N GLU A 79 -27.68 20.00 14.21
CA GLU A 79 -27.32 18.79 14.93
C GLU A 79 -26.23 17.97 14.22
N ILE A 80 -25.91 18.27 12.94
CA ILE A 80 -24.98 17.47 12.12
C ILE A 80 -23.57 17.52 12.73
N GLU A 81 -23.05 18.70 13.03
CA GLU A 81 -21.69 18.81 13.59
C GLU A 81 -21.52 18.11 14.94
N PRO A 82 -22.40 18.27 15.92
CA PRO A 82 -22.35 17.49 17.15
C PRO A 82 -22.34 15.98 16.92
N VAL A 83 -23.15 15.47 15.97
CA VAL A 83 -23.15 14.04 15.62
C VAL A 83 -21.82 13.62 15.01
N LEU A 84 -21.27 14.40 14.07
CA LEU A 84 -19.97 14.12 13.44
C LEU A 84 -18.84 14.16 14.47
N TYR A 85 -18.82 15.14 15.36
CA TYR A 85 -17.84 15.24 16.44
C TYR A 85 -17.90 14.02 17.36
N MET A 86 -19.08 13.68 17.87
CA MET A 86 -19.27 12.56 18.80
C MET A 86 -18.93 11.21 18.16
N MET A 87 -19.09 11.08 16.85
CA MET A 87 -18.83 9.83 16.11
C MET A 87 -17.41 9.72 15.53
N HIS A 88 -16.61 10.80 15.57
CA HIS A 88 -15.26 10.82 15.03
C HIS A 88 -14.17 11.29 16.00
N LYS A 89 -14.32 12.49 16.57
CA LYS A 89 -13.29 13.14 17.41
C LYS A 89 -13.40 12.85 18.90
N HIS A 90 -14.59 12.48 19.37
CA HIS A 90 -14.76 12.12 20.78
C HIS A 90 -13.84 10.96 21.16
N PRO A 91 -13.23 10.92 22.37
CA PRO A 91 -12.28 9.87 22.78
C PRO A 91 -12.77 8.43 22.56
N THR A 92 -14.10 8.20 22.68
CA THR A 92 -14.70 6.88 22.45
C THR A 92 -14.97 6.56 20.98
N ALA A 93 -14.76 7.50 20.07
CA ALA A 93 -15.07 7.34 18.64
C ALA A 93 -13.92 6.73 17.83
N GLY A 94 -12.65 6.95 18.25
CA GLY A 94 -11.47 6.30 17.71
C GLY A 94 -11.05 6.75 16.30
N HIS A 95 -11.45 7.94 15.85
CA HIS A 95 -11.10 8.50 14.52
C HIS A 95 -11.32 7.53 13.36
N LEU A 96 -12.48 6.89 13.32
CA LEU A 96 -12.84 5.92 12.26
C LEU A 96 -12.84 6.57 10.86
N GLY A 97 -12.51 5.80 9.83
CA GLY A 97 -12.60 6.25 8.43
C GLY A 97 -14.05 6.44 7.97
N THR A 98 -14.21 7.10 6.81
CA THR A 98 -15.51 7.50 6.24
C THR A 98 -16.55 6.37 6.22
N ASP A 99 -16.20 5.20 5.69
CA ASP A 99 -17.16 4.09 5.56
C ASP A 99 -17.62 3.55 6.91
N ALA A 100 -16.69 3.35 7.84
CA ALA A 100 -17.02 2.86 9.18
C ALA A 100 -17.87 3.86 9.97
N MET A 101 -17.56 5.17 9.83
CA MET A 101 -18.35 6.25 10.44
C MET A 101 -19.73 6.34 9.80
N TYR A 102 -19.83 6.25 8.47
CA TYR A 102 -21.10 6.23 7.75
C TYR A 102 -21.99 5.08 8.20
N HIS A 103 -21.47 3.86 8.27
CA HIS A 103 -22.23 2.70 8.76
C HIS A 103 -22.77 2.93 10.18
N LYS A 104 -21.92 3.43 11.07
CA LYS A 104 -22.29 3.70 12.48
C LYS A 104 -23.39 4.75 12.62
N ILE A 105 -23.37 5.78 11.78
CA ILE A 105 -24.35 6.87 11.79
C ILE A 105 -25.64 6.46 11.07
N SER A 106 -25.54 5.85 9.90
CA SER A 106 -26.68 5.48 9.05
C SER A 106 -27.63 4.42 9.64
N GLU A 107 -27.21 3.74 10.70
CA GLU A 107 -28.09 2.85 11.47
C GLU A 107 -29.03 3.58 12.44
N ARG A 108 -28.79 4.88 12.68
CA ARG A 108 -29.48 5.68 13.72
C ARG A 108 -30.08 6.96 13.19
N TYR A 109 -29.37 7.62 12.29
CA TYR A 109 -29.64 8.97 11.83
C TYR A 109 -29.75 9.04 10.31
N TYR A 110 -30.45 10.05 9.85
CA TYR A 110 -30.57 10.37 8.45
C TYR A 110 -30.54 11.89 8.24
N TRP A 111 -29.76 12.34 7.28
CA TRP A 111 -29.88 13.62 6.61
C TRP A 111 -29.44 13.46 5.16
N ASP A 112 -29.82 14.41 4.31
CA ASP A 112 -29.44 14.36 2.92
C ASP A 112 -27.95 14.60 2.75
N GLN A 113 -27.30 13.92 1.78
CA GLN A 113 -25.85 13.96 1.52
C GLN A 113 -24.93 13.51 2.68
N MET A 114 -25.44 12.79 3.66
CA MET A 114 -24.74 12.31 4.85
C MET A 114 -23.34 11.70 4.54
N TYR A 115 -23.22 10.89 3.49
CA TYR A 115 -21.93 10.27 3.14
C TYR A 115 -20.88 11.32 2.75
N ARG A 116 -21.27 12.35 2.01
CA ARG A 116 -20.39 13.44 1.58
C ARG A 116 -19.93 14.29 2.74
N ASP A 117 -20.82 14.63 3.66
CA ASP A 117 -20.50 15.44 4.84
C ASP A 117 -19.54 14.67 5.76
N ILE A 118 -19.79 13.38 5.97
CA ILE A 118 -18.90 12.49 6.73
C ILE A 118 -17.52 12.40 6.04
N GLN A 119 -17.50 12.25 4.72
CA GLN A 119 -16.25 12.19 3.96
C GLN A 119 -15.42 13.46 4.10
N GLU A 120 -16.05 14.62 3.98
CA GLU A 120 -15.36 15.91 4.12
C GLU A 120 -14.90 16.14 5.57
N TYR A 121 -15.72 15.80 6.55
CA TYR A 121 -15.36 15.90 7.97
C TYR A 121 -14.15 15.04 8.34
N VAL A 122 -14.13 13.78 7.90
CA VAL A 122 -13.00 12.87 8.12
C VAL A 122 -11.74 13.34 7.39
N LYS A 123 -11.89 13.83 6.15
CA LYS A 123 -10.79 14.31 5.30
C LYS A 123 -10.11 15.55 5.89
N THR A 124 -10.88 16.45 6.51
CA THR A 124 -10.39 17.69 7.11
C THR A 124 -9.93 17.53 8.56
N CYS A 125 -10.13 16.37 9.18
CA CYS A 125 -9.66 16.10 10.53
C CYS A 125 -8.13 16.16 10.60
N GLU A 126 -7.58 17.05 11.42
CA GLU A 126 -6.14 17.30 11.51
C GLU A 126 -5.38 16.07 12.04
N GLU A 127 -5.89 15.43 13.08
CA GLU A 127 -5.31 14.24 13.70
C GLU A 127 -5.23 13.09 12.68
N CYS A 128 -6.28 12.90 11.90
CA CYS A 128 -6.29 11.91 10.82
C CYS A 128 -5.28 12.25 9.72
N GLN A 129 -5.19 13.52 9.31
CA GLN A 129 -4.22 13.97 8.32
C GLN A 129 -2.77 13.79 8.78
N ARG A 130 -2.45 14.11 10.05
CA ARG A 130 -1.12 13.91 10.64
C ARG A 130 -0.68 12.44 10.67
N ARG A 131 -1.62 11.53 10.84
CA ARG A 131 -1.38 10.08 10.93
C ARG A 131 -1.48 9.34 9.60
N GLN A 132 -1.97 9.99 8.54
CA GLN A 132 -2.17 9.36 7.24
C GLN A 132 -0.83 8.89 6.64
N LYS A 133 -0.82 7.68 6.08
CA LYS A 133 0.34 7.16 5.35
C LYS A 133 0.62 8.03 4.12
N GLY A 134 1.89 8.29 3.86
CA GLY A 134 2.32 8.95 2.62
C GLY A 134 1.83 8.17 1.40
N ARG A 135 1.28 8.86 0.41
CA ARG A 135 0.97 8.27 -0.89
C ARG A 135 2.25 8.23 -1.71
N ARG A 136 2.49 7.12 -2.41
CA ARG A 136 3.61 7.01 -3.33
C ARG A 136 3.35 7.94 -4.52
N LYS A 137 4.34 8.78 -4.85
CA LYS A 137 4.21 9.81 -5.89
C LYS A 137 5.19 9.62 -7.05
N GLU A 138 6.16 8.70 -6.93
CA GLU A 138 7.13 8.44 -7.98
C GLU A 138 6.70 7.27 -8.88
N PRO A 139 6.86 7.41 -10.20
CA PRO A 139 6.61 6.32 -11.15
C PRO A 139 7.49 5.10 -10.86
N LEU A 140 6.97 3.93 -11.18
CA LEU A 140 7.74 2.70 -11.09
C LEU A 140 8.84 2.66 -12.16
N HIS A 141 10.10 2.52 -11.72
CA HIS A 141 11.24 2.33 -12.60
C HIS A 141 11.60 0.83 -12.67
N PRO A 142 11.21 0.12 -13.74
CA PRO A 142 11.53 -1.28 -13.88
C PRO A 142 13.05 -1.51 -13.95
N ILE A 143 13.53 -2.54 -13.26
CA ILE A 143 14.93 -2.92 -13.31
C ILE A 143 15.19 -3.57 -14.67
N GLN A 144 16.15 -3.04 -15.41
CA GLN A 144 16.58 -3.64 -16.67
C GLN A 144 17.24 -4.99 -16.40
N ILE A 145 16.87 -5.99 -17.19
CA ILE A 145 17.37 -7.36 -17.08
C ILE A 145 18.43 -7.57 -18.14
N GLY A 146 19.65 -7.88 -17.68
CA GLY A 146 20.78 -8.19 -18.52
C GLY A 146 20.90 -9.68 -18.89
N ARG A 147 22.12 -10.18 -18.95
CA ARG A 147 22.42 -11.61 -19.14
C ARG A 147 22.17 -12.40 -17.84
N ALA A 148 22.09 -13.73 -17.97
CA ALA A 148 22.02 -14.61 -16.82
C ALA A 148 23.21 -14.38 -15.86
N PHE A 149 22.94 -14.34 -14.58
CA PHE A 149 23.89 -14.08 -13.50
C PHE A 149 24.60 -12.72 -13.54
N GLU A 150 24.16 -11.81 -14.39
CA GLU A 150 24.69 -10.43 -14.42
C GLU A 150 24.22 -9.60 -13.23
N ARG A 151 22.99 -9.85 -12.75
CA ARG A 151 22.40 -9.12 -11.64
C ARG A 151 21.77 -10.05 -10.63
N ILE A 152 22.15 -9.91 -9.38
CA ILE A 152 21.70 -10.74 -8.28
C ILE A 152 21.12 -9.85 -7.17
N GLY A 153 19.94 -10.19 -6.69
CA GLY A 153 19.39 -9.63 -5.47
C GLY A 153 19.74 -10.52 -4.30
N ILE A 154 20.17 -9.94 -3.18
CA ILE A 154 20.54 -10.65 -1.97
C ILE A 154 19.78 -10.09 -0.76
N ASP A 155 19.43 -10.98 0.16
CA ASP A 155 18.68 -10.63 1.37
C ASP A 155 18.98 -11.62 2.50
N LEU A 156 18.55 -11.27 3.71
CA LEU A 156 18.76 -12.07 4.92
C LEU A 156 17.41 -12.31 5.61
N VAL A 157 17.09 -13.57 5.83
CA VAL A 157 15.88 -14.00 6.54
C VAL A 157 16.24 -14.43 7.95
N GLY A 158 15.54 -13.89 8.95
CA GLY A 158 15.71 -14.29 10.34
C GLY A 158 15.64 -13.10 11.33
N PRO A 159 15.88 -13.35 12.64
CA PRO A 159 16.22 -14.65 13.20
C PRO A 159 15.07 -15.66 13.17
N LEU A 160 15.39 -16.90 12.87
CA LEU A 160 14.51 -18.07 12.91
C LEU A 160 14.79 -18.92 14.16
N PRO A 161 13.95 -19.91 14.49
CA PRO A 161 14.25 -20.87 15.55
C PRO A 161 15.63 -21.52 15.32
N ILE A 162 16.38 -21.72 16.38
CA ILE A 162 17.73 -22.30 16.31
C ILE A 162 17.62 -23.77 15.93
N THR A 163 18.34 -24.20 14.89
CA THR A 163 18.41 -25.61 14.48
C THR A 163 19.43 -26.38 15.31
N LYS A 164 19.40 -27.72 15.18
CA LYS A 164 20.42 -28.62 15.78
C LYS A 164 21.85 -28.30 15.29
N GLN A 165 21.99 -27.70 14.10
CA GLN A 165 23.25 -27.24 13.53
C GLN A 165 23.62 -25.81 13.98
N ASN A 166 22.88 -25.23 14.93
CA ASN A 166 23.05 -23.88 15.44
C ASN A 166 22.79 -22.76 14.40
N ASN A 167 22.00 -23.03 13.36
CA ASN A 167 21.60 -22.03 12.39
C ASN A 167 20.39 -21.22 12.85
N ARG A 168 20.40 -19.90 12.58
CA ARG A 168 19.33 -18.95 12.96
C ARG A 168 18.89 -18.04 11.82
N TYR A 169 19.66 -17.98 10.73
CA TYR A 169 19.39 -17.12 9.60
C TYR A 169 19.50 -17.89 8.31
N ILE A 170 18.89 -17.37 7.24
CA ILE A 170 19.06 -17.83 5.88
C ILE A 170 19.55 -16.66 5.05
N ILE A 171 20.72 -16.77 4.43
CA ILE A 171 21.13 -15.85 3.38
C ILE A 171 20.52 -16.34 2.08
N VAL A 172 19.89 -15.43 1.35
CA VAL A 172 19.17 -15.72 0.11
C VAL A 172 19.69 -14.84 -1.01
N ALA A 173 19.94 -15.43 -2.17
CA ALA A 173 20.23 -14.70 -3.39
C ALA A 173 19.32 -15.17 -4.51
N THR A 174 18.89 -14.25 -5.39
CA THR A 174 18.04 -14.58 -6.55
C THR A 174 18.57 -13.86 -7.79
N GLU A 175 18.74 -14.58 -8.87
CA GLU A 175 19.18 -14.05 -10.15
C GLU A 175 18.00 -13.41 -10.91
N TYR A 176 18.23 -12.28 -11.56
CA TYR A 176 17.14 -11.45 -12.10
C TYR A 176 16.52 -11.93 -13.42
N LEU A 177 17.25 -12.64 -14.27
CA LEU A 177 16.72 -13.18 -15.53
C LEU A 177 16.10 -14.56 -15.33
N THR A 178 16.89 -15.50 -14.83
CA THR A 178 16.52 -16.92 -14.73
C THR A 178 15.61 -17.21 -13.54
N ARG A 179 15.58 -16.31 -12.55
CA ARG A 179 14.94 -16.51 -11.23
C ARG A 179 15.60 -17.62 -10.41
N TRP A 180 16.84 -17.97 -10.74
CA TRP A 180 17.61 -18.97 -10.02
C TRP A 180 17.88 -18.52 -8.59
N PRO A 181 17.45 -19.28 -7.59
CA PRO A 181 17.71 -18.95 -6.20
C PRO A 181 18.93 -19.73 -5.68
N GLU A 182 19.70 -19.07 -4.81
CA GLU A 182 20.64 -19.69 -3.89
C GLU A 182 20.24 -19.33 -2.48
N ALA A 183 20.37 -20.27 -1.53
CA ALA A 183 20.10 -20.03 -0.14
C ALA A 183 20.97 -20.94 0.74
N ARG A 184 21.42 -20.40 1.88
CA ARG A 184 22.22 -21.13 2.87
C ARG A 184 21.78 -20.75 4.28
N ALA A 185 21.55 -21.75 5.13
CA ALA A 185 21.39 -21.56 6.57
C ALA A 185 22.73 -21.16 7.20
N VAL A 186 22.69 -20.20 8.10
CA VAL A 186 23.88 -19.67 8.76
C VAL A 186 23.58 -19.37 10.24
N PRO A 187 24.61 -19.49 11.12
CA PRO A 187 24.42 -19.24 12.56
C PRO A 187 24.28 -17.75 12.90
N ASP A 188 24.89 -16.88 12.10
CA ASP A 188 24.92 -15.45 12.34
C ASP A 188 24.66 -14.67 11.05
N ALA A 189 24.33 -13.38 11.24
CA ALA A 189 24.11 -12.43 10.16
C ALA A 189 25.35 -11.55 9.90
N GLY A 190 26.54 -11.99 10.28
CA GLY A 190 27.76 -11.22 10.21
C GLY A 190 28.24 -10.94 8.78
N ALA A 191 29.00 -9.87 8.61
CA ALA A 191 29.52 -9.47 7.31
C ALA A 191 30.48 -10.53 6.70
N ASN A 192 31.26 -11.24 7.54
CA ASN A 192 32.15 -12.30 7.08
C ASN A 192 31.37 -13.51 6.56
N THR A 193 30.30 -13.91 7.26
CA THR A 193 29.40 -14.99 6.85
C THR A 193 28.72 -14.66 5.54
N LEU A 194 28.28 -13.41 5.37
CA LEU A 194 27.68 -12.92 4.13
C LEU A 194 28.68 -12.88 2.98
N ALA A 195 29.92 -12.39 3.24
CA ALA A 195 30.98 -12.35 2.23
C ALA A 195 31.36 -13.76 1.75
N LYS A 196 31.45 -14.71 2.68
CA LYS A 196 31.69 -16.13 2.38
C LYS A 196 30.60 -16.71 1.50
N PHE A 197 29.34 -16.43 1.80
CA PHE A 197 28.20 -16.86 0.96
C PHE A 197 28.28 -16.27 -0.45
N ILE A 198 28.53 -14.97 -0.61
CA ILE A 198 28.66 -14.34 -1.92
C ILE A 198 29.79 -14.99 -2.72
N PHE A 199 30.91 -15.24 -2.08
CA PHE A 199 32.05 -15.86 -2.76
C PHE A 199 31.76 -17.30 -3.17
N GLU A 200 31.34 -18.16 -2.23
CA GLU A 200 31.19 -19.59 -2.45
C GLU A 200 29.96 -19.93 -3.31
N GLU A 201 28.79 -19.36 -2.99
CA GLU A 201 27.55 -19.73 -3.68
C GLU A 201 27.31 -18.95 -4.97
N ILE A 202 27.88 -17.76 -5.10
CA ILE A 202 27.64 -16.93 -6.29
C ILE A 202 28.86 -16.91 -7.19
N VAL A 203 29.98 -16.36 -6.69
CA VAL A 203 31.17 -16.14 -7.55
C VAL A 203 31.77 -17.47 -8.03
N CYS A 204 31.97 -18.41 -7.12
CA CYS A 204 32.62 -19.72 -7.49
C CYS A 204 31.70 -20.63 -8.31
N ARG A 205 30.39 -20.46 -8.25
CA ARG A 205 29.42 -21.33 -8.95
C ARG A 205 28.90 -20.76 -10.26
N HIS A 206 28.70 -19.45 -10.32
CA HIS A 206 28.01 -18.78 -11.42
C HIS A 206 28.87 -17.71 -12.12
N GLY A 207 30.06 -17.43 -11.59
CA GLY A 207 30.90 -16.33 -12.02
C GLY A 207 30.55 -15.01 -11.31
N THR A 208 31.37 -14.01 -11.57
CA THR A 208 31.25 -12.69 -10.93
C THR A 208 30.07 -11.88 -11.50
N PRO A 209 29.05 -11.54 -10.72
CA PRO A 209 27.96 -10.70 -11.18
C PRO A 209 28.44 -9.26 -11.39
N LYS A 210 27.87 -8.54 -12.35
CA LYS A 210 28.15 -7.12 -12.51
C LYS A 210 27.51 -6.27 -11.41
N VAL A 211 26.34 -6.69 -10.91
CA VAL A 211 25.56 -5.92 -9.95
C VAL A 211 24.99 -6.84 -8.87
N ILE A 212 25.25 -6.48 -7.63
CA ILE A 212 24.52 -7.01 -6.46
C ILE A 212 23.55 -5.93 -5.96
N LEU A 213 22.31 -6.33 -5.67
CA LEU A 213 21.27 -5.48 -5.08
C LEU A 213 20.94 -6.01 -3.68
N SER A 214 21.01 -5.17 -2.66
CA SER A 214 20.59 -5.50 -1.28
C SER A 214 19.75 -4.39 -0.68
N ASP A 215 19.22 -4.62 0.49
CA ASP A 215 18.72 -3.54 1.35
C ASP A 215 19.89 -2.75 1.99
N GLN A 216 19.53 -1.77 2.82
CA GLN A 216 20.50 -0.95 3.56
C GLN A 216 20.81 -1.53 4.97
N GLY A 217 20.66 -2.83 5.15
CA GLY A 217 21.03 -3.50 6.40
C GLY A 217 22.50 -3.28 6.73
N ARG A 218 22.81 -3.10 8.02
CA ARG A 218 24.20 -2.84 8.49
C ARG A 218 25.21 -3.89 7.99
N ASN A 219 24.77 -5.13 7.84
CA ASN A 219 25.59 -6.25 7.39
C ASN A 219 26.02 -6.08 5.92
N PHE A 220 25.15 -5.52 5.08
CA PHE A 220 25.42 -5.26 3.67
C PHE A 220 26.28 -4.00 3.45
N ILE A 221 26.20 -3.01 4.35
CA ILE A 221 26.96 -1.74 4.26
C ILE A 221 28.39 -1.90 4.83
N SER A 222 28.76 -3.07 5.33
CA SER A 222 30.02 -3.31 5.99
C SER A 222 31.22 -3.14 5.06
N GLU A 223 32.36 -2.79 5.66
CA GLU A 223 33.64 -2.68 4.97
C GLU A 223 34.07 -3.99 4.29
N THR A 224 33.80 -5.14 4.92
CA THR A 224 34.11 -6.47 4.36
C THR A 224 33.38 -6.70 3.03
N ILE A 225 32.10 -6.35 2.93
CA ILE A 225 31.35 -6.49 1.67
C ILE A 225 31.82 -5.48 0.64
N ARG A 226 32.18 -4.25 1.06
CA ARG A 226 32.74 -3.25 0.16
C ARG A 226 34.03 -3.75 -0.48
N ILE A 227 34.97 -4.25 0.31
CA ILE A 227 36.26 -4.80 -0.16
C ILE A 227 36.05 -6.00 -1.09
N LEU A 228 35.12 -6.91 -0.74
CA LEU A 228 34.78 -8.04 -1.61
C LEU A 228 34.30 -7.56 -2.98
N CYS A 229 33.34 -6.64 -2.97
CA CYS A 229 32.75 -6.09 -4.19
C CYS A 229 33.81 -5.37 -5.06
N GLU A 230 34.71 -4.62 -4.45
CA GLU A 230 35.81 -3.94 -5.14
C GLU A 230 36.81 -4.93 -5.78
N ARG A 231 37.20 -5.97 -5.04
CA ARG A 231 38.12 -7.01 -5.55
C ARG A 231 37.57 -7.76 -6.75
N PHE A 232 36.26 -8.01 -6.78
CA PHE A 232 35.60 -8.71 -7.87
C PHE A 232 34.95 -7.77 -8.89
N LEU A 233 35.17 -6.47 -8.81
CA LEU A 233 34.58 -5.44 -9.70
C LEU A 233 33.05 -5.49 -9.74
N ILE A 234 32.42 -5.86 -8.64
CA ILE A 234 30.97 -5.95 -8.47
C ILE A 234 30.43 -4.57 -8.08
N LYS A 235 29.46 -4.08 -8.83
CA LYS A 235 28.74 -2.85 -8.44
C LYS A 235 27.67 -3.15 -7.43
N HIS A 236 27.93 -2.85 -6.15
CA HIS A 236 26.92 -2.99 -5.11
C HIS A 236 25.94 -1.79 -5.15
N LYS A 237 24.65 -2.08 -5.27
CA LYS A 237 23.56 -1.10 -5.24
C LYS A 237 22.63 -1.41 -4.09
N PHE A 238 22.22 -0.36 -3.39
CA PHE A 238 21.25 -0.48 -2.30
C PHE A 238 19.85 -0.12 -2.78
N SER A 239 18.84 -0.89 -2.36
CA SER A 239 17.46 -0.47 -2.51
C SER A 239 17.23 0.74 -1.60
N SER A 240 16.61 1.79 -2.13
CA SER A 240 16.24 2.89 -1.24
C SER A 240 15.08 2.44 -0.34
N PRO A 241 15.00 2.94 0.90
CA PRO A 241 13.87 2.66 1.80
C PRO A 241 12.51 3.05 1.19
N TYR A 242 12.52 3.89 0.15
CA TYR A 242 11.34 4.42 -0.53
C TYR A 242 10.94 3.62 -1.78
N HIS A 243 11.83 2.73 -2.27
CA HIS A 243 11.59 1.85 -3.41
C HIS A 243 11.80 0.38 -3.05
N PRO A 244 11.02 -0.19 -2.10
CA PRO A 244 11.13 -1.59 -1.71
C PRO A 244 10.89 -2.54 -2.89
N GLN A 245 10.29 -2.04 -3.97
CA GLN A 245 10.05 -2.80 -5.20
C GLN A 245 11.35 -3.25 -5.89
N THR A 246 12.47 -2.57 -5.63
CA THR A 246 13.79 -2.94 -6.14
C THR A 246 14.21 -4.33 -5.64
N ASN A 247 13.86 -4.68 -4.41
CA ASN A 247 14.15 -5.99 -3.81
C ASN A 247 12.93 -6.94 -3.77
N GLY A 248 11.78 -6.50 -4.31
CA GLY A 248 10.51 -7.24 -4.24
C GLY A 248 10.51 -8.60 -4.93
N MET A 249 11.56 -8.93 -5.71
CA MET A 249 11.75 -10.26 -6.25
C MET A 249 12.30 -11.21 -5.19
N VAL A 250 13.33 -10.80 -4.48
CA VAL A 250 13.95 -11.57 -3.40
C VAL A 250 12.98 -11.74 -2.25
N GLU A 251 12.26 -10.67 -1.88
CA GLU A 251 11.21 -10.71 -0.83
C GLU A 251 10.11 -11.74 -1.15
N ARG A 252 9.68 -11.82 -2.42
CA ARG A 252 8.70 -12.84 -2.85
C ARG A 252 9.27 -14.25 -2.76
N PHE A 253 10.53 -14.43 -3.11
CA PHE A 253 11.18 -15.71 -2.94
C PHE A 253 11.33 -16.07 -1.47
N ASN A 254 11.75 -15.15 -0.61
CA ASN A 254 11.84 -15.33 0.84
C ASN A 254 10.53 -15.81 1.45
N ARG A 255 9.42 -15.20 1.05
CA ARG A 255 8.08 -15.65 1.47
C ARG A 255 7.81 -17.07 1.04
N THR A 256 8.06 -17.41 -0.22
CA THR A 256 7.85 -18.79 -0.74
C THR A 256 8.74 -19.79 -0.03
N LEU A 257 10.00 -19.44 0.23
CA LEU A 257 10.96 -20.29 0.96
C LEU A 257 10.46 -20.55 2.39
N CYS A 258 10.11 -19.51 3.13
CA CYS A 258 9.62 -19.64 4.51
C CYS A 258 8.31 -20.43 4.59
N GLU A 259 7.37 -20.17 3.68
CA GLU A 259 6.10 -20.90 3.62
C GLU A 259 6.31 -22.39 3.28
N SER A 260 7.30 -22.69 2.42
CA SER A 260 7.63 -24.08 2.09
C SER A 260 8.32 -24.79 3.25
N LEU A 261 9.28 -24.14 3.91
CA LEU A 261 9.94 -24.68 5.10
C LEU A 261 8.95 -24.90 6.25
N ALA A 262 8.00 -23.99 6.45
CA ALA A 262 6.97 -24.13 7.50
C ALA A 262 6.03 -25.33 7.28
N LYS A 263 5.90 -25.83 6.06
CA LYS A 263 5.11 -27.03 5.73
C LYS A 263 5.85 -28.34 5.98
N VAL A 264 7.16 -28.28 6.10
CA VAL A 264 7.99 -29.45 6.43
C VAL A 264 7.96 -29.62 7.94
N LYS A 265 7.58 -30.79 8.41
CA LYS A 265 7.42 -31.07 9.85
C LYS A 265 8.79 -30.99 10.57
N GLY A 266 8.88 -30.11 11.58
CA GLY A 266 10.03 -29.98 12.47
C GLY A 266 10.55 -28.54 12.50
N THR A 267 10.43 -27.84 13.66
CA THR A 267 10.92 -26.48 13.83
C THR A 267 12.44 -26.43 13.99
N ASP A 268 13.07 -27.56 14.35
CA ASP A 268 14.46 -27.63 14.76
C ASP A 268 15.41 -28.09 13.66
N ASP A 269 14.86 -28.47 12.49
CA ASP A 269 15.62 -29.05 11.35
C ASP A 269 15.27 -28.35 10.02
N TRP A 270 14.78 -27.11 10.06
CA TRP A 270 14.40 -26.42 8.84
C TRP A 270 15.55 -26.22 7.86
N ASP A 271 16.79 -26.14 8.34
CA ASP A 271 18.00 -25.90 7.55
C ASP A 271 18.32 -27.06 6.60
N ILE A 272 18.12 -28.31 7.02
CA ILE A 272 18.39 -29.49 6.17
C ILE A 272 17.42 -29.58 4.96
N HIS A 273 16.27 -28.93 5.03
CA HIS A 273 15.26 -28.96 3.99
C HIS A 273 15.45 -27.88 2.91
N ILE A 274 16.34 -26.90 3.12
CA ILE A 274 16.60 -25.83 2.15
C ILE A 274 16.94 -26.38 0.76
N PRO A 275 17.85 -27.37 0.58
CA PRO A 275 18.18 -27.88 -0.75
C PRO A 275 16.99 -28.48 -1.49
N ALA A 276 16.09 -29.18 -0.78
CA ALA A 276 14.89 -29.76 -1.37
C ALA A 276 13.90 -28.66 -1.82
N VAL A 277 13.70 -27.62 -1.01
CA VAL A 277 12.86 -26.47 -1.36
C VAL A 277 13.46 -25.69 -2.54
N LEU A 278 14.79 -25.53 -2.59
CA LEU A 278 15.47 -24.91 -3.73
C LEU A 278 15.25 -25.71 -5.02
N LEU A 279 15.37 -27.06 -4.97
CA LEU A 279 15.12 -27.91 -6.14
C LEU A 279 13.66 -27.76 -6.62
N ALA A 280 12.70 -27.81 -5.71
CA ALA A 280 11.29 -27.63 -6.04
C ALA A 280 11.02 -26.26 -6.68
N TYR A 281 11.65 -25.20 -6.21
CA TYR A 281 11.53 -23.87 -6.80
C TYR A 281 12.21 -23.76 -8.17
N ARG A 282 13.42 -24.34 -8.32
CA ARG A 282 14.19 -24.32 -9.57
C ARG A 282 13.49 -25.07 -10.70
N THR A 283 12.67 -26.06 -10.37
CA THR A 283 11.92 -26.90 -11.33
C THR A 283 10.48 -26.42 -11.55
N LYS A 284 10.01 -25.44 -10.79
CA LYS A 284 8.68 -24.84 -10.95
C LYS A 284 8.68 -23.81 -12.08
N LYS A 285 7.64 -23.85 -12.95
CA LYS A 285 7.43 -22.81 -13.97
C LYS A 285 7.08 -21.46 -13.33
N HIS A 286 7.79 -20.43 -13.69
CA HIS A 286 7.60 -19.07 -13.22
C HIS A 286 6.64 -18.30 -14.12
N ALA A 287 5.56 -17.73 -13.55
CA ALA A 287 4.55 -16.98 -14.31
C ALA A 287 5.13 -15.76 -15.05
N THR A 288 6.18 -15.13 -14.49
CA THR A 288 6.81 -13.93 -15.07
C THR A 288 7.66 -14.27 -16.29
N THR A 289 8.45 -15.34 -16.23
CA THR A 289 9.37 -15.74 -17.30
C THR A 289 8.70 -16.69 -18.30
N GLY A 290 7.73 -17.47 -17.85
CA GLY A 290 7.11 -18.55 -18.63
C GLY A 290 7.89 -19.86 -18.61
N TYR A 291 9.04 -19.92 -17.93
CA TYR A 291 9.97 -21.04 -17.87
C TYR A 291 10.33 -21.41 -16.44
N THR A 292 10.95 -22.58 -16.25
CA THR A 292 11.56 -22.95 -14.97
C THR A 292 12.94 -22.27 -14.86
N PRO A 293 13.40 -21.91 -13.64
CA PRO A 293 14.78 -21.45 -13.44
C PRO A 293 15.82 -22.44 -13.96
N PHE A 294 15.55 -23.74 -13.83
CA PHE A 294 16.42 -24.80 -14.31
C PHE A 294 16.59 -24.75 -15.84
N GLN A 295 15.47 -24.61 -16.59
CA GLN A 295 15.54 -24.47 -18.06
C GLN A 295 16.34 -23.24 -18.49
N LEU A 296 16.11 -22.09 -17.83
CA LEU A 296 16.81 -20.85 -18.18
C LEU A 296 18.29 -20.85 -17.83
N THR A 297 18.72 -21.77 -16.94
CA THR A 297 20.12 -21.90 -16.54
C THR A 297 20.85 -22.95 -17.34
N TYR A 298 20.20 -24.11 -17.60
CA TYR A 298 20.85 -25.26 -18.21
C TYR A 298 20.37 -25.58 -19.62
N GLY A 299 19.38 -24.90 -20.17
CA GLY A 299 18.84 -25.15 -21.51
C GLY A 299 17.97 -26.40 -21.64
N ARG A 300 17.77 -27.16 -20.57
CA ARG A 300 16.99 -28.40 -20.53
C ARG A 300 16.09 -28.48 -19.31
N GLN A 301 15.13 -29.38 -19.32
CA GLN A 301 14.35 -29.72 -18.11
C GLN A 301 15.22 -30.45 -17.09
N ALA A 302 14.91 -30.32 -15.82
CA ALA A 302 15.51 -31.16 -14.78
C ALA A 302 14.87 -32.52 -14.83
N THR A 303 15.67 -33.57 -14.75
CA THR A 303 15.15 -34.92 -14.48
C THR A 303 14.68 -35.00 -13.01
N LEU A 304 13.44 -35.37 -12.79
CA LEU A 304 12.87 -35.49 -11.48
C LEU A 304 12.91 -36.92 -10.95
N PRO A 305 12.99 -37.14 -9.63
CA PRO A 305 13.02 -38.50 -9.06
C PRO A 305 11.85 -39.39 -9.50
N ILE A 306 10.69 -38.82 -9.78
CA ILE A 306 9.52 -39.56 -10.25
C ILE A 306 9.76 -40.19 -11.63
N GLU A 307 10.60 -39.62 -12.46
CA GLU A 307 10.90 -40.13 -13.79
C GLU A 307 11.71 -41.44 -13.76
N ALA A 308 12.41 -41.69 -12.63
CA ALA A 308 13.04 -42.99 -12.38
C ALA A 308 12.02 -44.10 -12.08
N LEU A 309 10.84 -43.75 -11.59
CA LEU A 309 9.76 -44.69 -11.27
C LEU A 309 8.79 -44.81 -12.46
N ILE A 310 8.49 -43.69 -13.10
CA ILE A 310 7.55 -43.59 -14.23
C ILE A 310 8.28 -42.79 -15.34
N PRO A 311 9.00 -43.49 -16.25
CA PRO A 311 9.72 -42.85 -17.34
C PRO A 311 8.78 -42.03 -18.23
N VAL A 312 9.16 -40.81 -18.57
CA VAL A 312 8.40 -39.91 -19.47
C VAL A 312 8.62 -40.34 -20.94
N GLU A 313 9.80 -40.84 -21.27
CA GLU A 313 10.10 -41.40 -22.57
C GLU A 313 10.28 -42.91 -22.47
N PRO A 314 9.87 -43.69 -23.51
CA PRO A 314 10.16 -45.10 -23.53
C PRO A 314 11.68 -45.27 -23.33
N THR A 315 12.06 -46.17 -22.43
CA THR A 315 13.48 -46.54 -22.26
C THR A 315 14.01 -46.98 -23.62
N ALA A 316 14.63 -46.07 -24.34
CA ALA A 316 15.29 -46.44 -25.59
C ALA A 316 16.32 -47.48 -25.21
N THR A 317 16.07 -48.69 -25.69
CA THR A 317 17.03 -49.79 -25.62
C THR A 317 18.33 -49.30 -26.22
N GLN A 318 19.37 -49.29 -25.40
CA GLN A 318 20.78 -49.39 -25.73
C GLN A 318 21.17 -48.88 -27.13
N ASP A 319 22.09 -47.95 -27.18
CA ASP A 319 22.75 -47.33 -28.33
C ASP A 319 22.16 -45.96 -28.75
N VAL A 320 21.97 -45.03 -27.77
CA VAL A 320 22.01 -43.62 -28.12
C VAL A 320 23.46 -43.34 -28.52
N ASP A 321 23.70 -43.09 -29.81
CA ASP A 321 25.02 -42.72 -30.28
C ASP A 321 25.53 -41.53 -29.46
N LEU A 322 26.66 -41.71 -28.80
CA LEU A 322 27.27 -40.68 -27.96
C LEU A 322 27.45 -39.36 -28.75
N GLN A 323 27.68 -39.43 -30.04
CA GLN A 323 27.82 -38.29 -30.94
C GLN A 323 26.48 -37.54 -31.08
N ASP A 324 25.37 -38.22 -31.25
CA ASP A 324 24.04 -37.61 -31.33
C ASP A 324 23.66 -36.93 -30.01
N SER A 325 24.00 -37.52 -28.86
CA SER A 325 23.75 -36.92 -27.55
C SER A 325 24.59 -35.65 -27.30
N ILE A 326 25.86 -35.66 -27.78
CA ILE A 326 26.75 -34.48 -27.71
C ILE A 326 26.22 -33.36 -28.61
N LEU A 327 25.84 -33.67 -29.85
CA LEU A 327 25.31 -32.71 -30.82
C LEU A 327 23.99 -32.09 -30.31
N THR A 328 23.10 -32.90 -29.78
CA THR A 328 21.84 -32.42 -29.18
C THR A 328 22.13 -31.48 -28.00
N ARG A 329 23.11 -31.85 -27.17
CA ARG A 329 23.49 -30.98 -26.03
C ARG A 329 24.16 -29.69 -26.49
N ALA A 330 24.98 -29.73 -27.49
CA ALA A 330 25.59 -28.54 -28.09
C ALA A 330 24.51 -27.61 -28.67
N TYR A 331 23.54 -28.14 -29.40
CA TYR A 331 22.39 -27.40 -29.91
C TYR A 331 21.61 -26.75 -28.79
N ASP A 332 21.27 -27.49 -27.71
CA ASP A 332 20.57 -26.96 -26.55
C ASP A 332 21.30 -25.77 -25.92
N LEU A 333 22.62 -25.79 -25.86
CA LEU A 333 23.42 -24.72 -25.26
C LEU A 333 23.65 -23.53 -26.20
N ILE A 334 23.86 -23.77 -27.48
CA ILE A 334 24.25 -22.73 -28.45
C ILE A 334 23.02 -22.02 -29.01
N GLU A 335 21.97 -22.73 -29.32
CA GLU A 335 20.78 -22.19 -29.99
C GLU A 335 19.60 -22.05 -29.06
N LYS A 336 19.21 -23.10 -28.36
CA LYS A 336 17.99 -23.16 -27.59
C LYS A 336 18.04 -22.31 -26.29
N LEU A 337 19.16 -22.39 -25.55
CA LEU A 337 19.28 -21.65 -24.29
C LEU A 337 19.27 -20.13 -24.49
N PRO A 338 20.00 -19.53 -25.45
CA PRO A 338 19.90 -18.09 -25.71
C PRO A 338 18.49 -17.68 -26.15
N ALA A 339 17.81 -18.49 -26.98
CA ALA A 339 16.45 -18.22 -27.42
C ALA A 339 15.45 -18.23 -26.23
N LEU A 340 15.54 -19.22 -25.34
CA LEU A 340 14.74 -19.30 -24.12
C LEU A 340 14.99 -18.10 -23.21
N GLN A 341 16.24 -17.70 -23.04
CA GLN A 341 16.59 -16.53 -22.20
C GLN A 341 16.06 -15.23 -22.80
N GLU A 342 16.12 -15.07 -24.13
CA GLU A 342 15.56 -13.90 -24.80
C GLU A 342 14.05 -13.83 -24.68
N ASP A 343 13.36 -14.97 -24.84
CA ASP A 343 11.91 -15.04 -24.67
C ASP A 343 11.51 -14.75 -23.19
N ALA A 344 12.22 -15.31 -22.23
CA ALA A 344 12.03 -15.00 -20.80
C ALA A 344 12.24 -13.51 -20.49
N ARG A 345 13.21 -12.86 -21.17
CA ARG A 345 13.46 -11.41 -21.04
C ARG A 345 12.28 -10.61 -21.57
N LYS A 346 11.75 -10.96 -22.75
CA LYS A 346 10.55 -10.33 -23.34
C LYS A 346 9.33 -10.50 -22.43
N ASN A 347 9.08 -11.70 -21.92
CA ASN A 347 7.99 -11.98 -21.01
C ASN A 347 8.09 -11.18 -19.71
N THR A 348 9.30 -11.09 -19.15
CA THR A 348 9.56 -10.30 -17.94
C THR A 348 9.34 -8.81 -18.20
N LYS A 349 9.82 -8.28 -19.34
CA LYS A 349 9.58 -6.88 -19.72
C LYS A 349 8.10 -6.57 -19.85
N LYS A 350 7.34 -7.42 -20.55
CA LYS A 350 5.88 -7.31 -20.70
C LYS A 350 5.15 -7.33 -19.32
N SER A 351 5.60 -8.19 -18.41
CA SER A 351 5.06 -8.23 -17.04
C SER A 351 5.39 -6.96 -16.25
N GLN A 352 6.62 -6.46 -16.36
CA GLN A 352 7.04 -5.21 -15.72
C GLN A 352 6.27 -4.00 -16.26
N GLU A 353 6.02 -3.93 -17.57
CA GLU A 353 5.22 -2.86 -18.19
C GLU A 353 3.77 -2.87 -17.67
N LYS A 354 3.15 -4.06 -17.57
CA LYS A 354 1.81 -4.20 -16.97
C LYS A 354 1.79 -3.74 -15.52
N GLN A 355 2.78 -4.14 -14.73
CA GLN A 355 2.91 -3.73 -13.34
C GLN A 355 3.13 -2.22 -13.22
N LYS A 356 3.99 -1.65 -14.09
CA LYS A 356 4.23 -0.20 -14.14
C LYS A 356 2.95 0.55 -14.48
N LYS A 357 2.23 0.16 -15.53
CA LYS A 357 0.96 0.79 -15.93
C LYS A 357 -0.07 0.77 -14.79
N TYR A 358 -0.23 -0.37 -14.12
CA TYR A 358 -1.14 -0.51 -12.98
C TYR A 358 -0.71 0.33 -11.77
N PHE A 359 0.59 0.42 -11.52
CA PHE A 359 1.13 1.20 -10.43
C PHE A 359 1.02 2.70 -10.70
N ASP A 360 1.44 3.13 -11.88
CA ASP A 360 1.46 4.54 -12.28
C ASP A 360 0.03 5.11 -12.40
N SER A 361 -0.97 4.29 -12.78
CA SER A 361 -2.38 4.72 -12.81
C SER A 361 -2.95 5.08 -11.43
N ARG A 362 -2.28 4.70 -10.35
CA ARG A 362 -2.64 5.02 -8.96
C ARG A 362 -1.82 6.15 -8.36
N ILE A 363 -0.91 6.72 -9.14
CA ILE A 363 -0.10 7.85 -8.71
C ILE A 363 -0.90 9.12 -8.99
N HIS A 364 -1.21 9.85 -7.93
CA HIS A 364 -1.69 11.21 -8.05
C HIS A 364 -0.51 12.16 -7.81
N ILE A 365 0.01 12.72 -8.90
CA ILE A 365 0.99 13.82 -8.81
C ILE A 365 0.20 15.04 -8.38
N GLU A 366 0.35 15.43 -7.10
CA GLU A 366 -0.18 16.69 -6.62
C GLU A 366 0.81 17.78 -7.00
N ASP A 367 0.37 18.72 -7.82
CA ASP A 367 1.10 19.97 -8.06
C ASP A 367 0.59 21.02 -7.07
N PHE A 368 1.50 21.76 -6.46
CA PHE A 368 1.17 22.75 -5.44
C PHE A 368 1.44 24.15 -5.99
N ASN A 369 0.57 25.08 -5.67
CA ASN A 369 0.71 26.49 -5.98
C ASN A 369 1.31 27.26 -4.80
N ILE A 370 1.92 28.42 -5.09
CA ILE A 370 2.39 29.34 -4.04
C ILE A 370 1.19 29.75 -3.18
N GLY A 371 1.34 29.65 -1.87
CA GLY A 371 0.26 29.91 -0.92
C GLY A 371 -0.49 28.67 -0.44
N ASP A 372 -0.39 27.53 -1.13
CA ASP A 372 -1.01 26.30 -0.68
C ASP A 372 -0.45 25.84 0.67
N LYS A 373 -1.32 25.35 1.55
CA LYS A 373 -0.92 24.71 2.81
C LYS A 373 -0.62 23.22 2.59
N VAL A 374 0.50 22.77 3.16
CA VAL A 374 1.00 21.41 2.96
C VAL A 374 1.54 20.79 4.25
N TRP A 375 1.43 19.48 4.35
CA TRP A 375 2.14 18.65 5.32
C TRP A 375 3.49 18.22 4.78
N ILE A 376 4.48 18.07 5.66
CA ILE A 376 5.76 17.42 5.37
C ILE A 376 5.75 16.01 5.96
N GLN A 377 6.00 15.00 5.13
CA GLN A 377 6.17 13.60 5.55
C GLN A 377 7.48 13.46 6.35
N ARG A 378 7.41 12.89 7.55
CA ARG A 378 8.57 12.59 8.40
C ARG A 378 9.21 11.28 7.95
N LYS A 379 10.52 11.32 7.64
CA LYS A 379 11.31 10.15 7.20
C LYS A 379 11.84 9.31 8.36
N ASP A 380 12.13 9.94 9.48
CA ASP A 380 12.68 9.36 10.69
C ASP A 380 11.74 8.31 11.33
N ILE A 381 10.44 8.51 11.21
CA ILE A 381 9.42 7.63 11.80
C ILE A 381 9.21 6.33 11.01
N GLU A 382 9.44 6.34 9.71
CA GLU A 382 9.27 5.14 8.87
C GLU A 382 10.32 4.06 9.19
N MET A 383 11.45 4.42 9.78
CA MET A 383 12.58 3.54 10.03
C MET A 383 12.64 2.98 11.47
N SER A 384 11.87 3.49 12.41
CA SER A 384 11.95 3.07 13.82
C SER A 384 10.67 2.39 14.31
N ARG A 385 10.83 1.21 14.93
CA ARG A 385 9.74 0.47 15.59
C ARG A 385 9.23 1.15 16.87
N SER A 386 10.04 2.01 17.49
CA SER A 386 9.73 2.67 18.77
C SER A 386 8.77 3.87 18.65
N VAL A 387 8.57 4.41 17.45
CA VAL A 387 7.80 5.64 17.19
C VAL A 387 6.42 5.39 16.57
N LYS A 388 5.80 4.25 16.87
CA LYS A 388 4.48 3.88 16.29
C LYS A 388 3.35 4.87 16.58
N PHE A 389 3.43 5.62 17.67
CA PHE A 389 2.40 6.56 18.12
C PHE A 389 2.68 8.01 17.74
N GLU A 390 3.84 8.34 17.20
CA GLU A 390 4.16 9.70 16.77
C GLU A 390 3.47 10.09 15.45
N ASP A 391 3.32 11.40 15.25
CA ASP A 391 2.74 11.95 14.03
C ASP A 391 3.67 11.70 12.84
N LYS A 392 3.12 11.16 11.75
CA LYS A 392 3.86 10.85 10.52
C LYS A 392 4.14 12.09 9.68
N ARG A 393 3.45 13.18 9.94
CA ARG A 393 3.56 14.44 9.21
C ARG A 393 3.75 15.60 10.18
N THR A 394 4.49 16.59 9.75
CA THR A 394 4.67 17.87 10.45
C THR A 394 4.10 19.02 9.63
N GLY A 395 3.64 20.06 10.29
CA GLY A 395 3.04 21.24 9.67
C GLY A 395 1.70 21.63 10.33
N PRO A 396 0.83 22.33 9.60
CA PRO A 396 0.95 22.70 8.19
C PRO A 396 1.98 23.80 7.92
N PHE A 397 2.55 23.76 6.70
CA PHE A 397 3.43 24.80 6.15
C PHE A 397 2.80 25.39 4.90
N ILE A 398 3.26 26.58 4.49
CA ILE A 398 2.78 27.26 3.28
C ILE A 398 3.87 27.17 2.20
N ILE A 399 3.46 26.89 0.97
CA ILE A 399 4.36 26.96 -0.19
C ILE A 399 4.80 28.43 -0.38
N HIS A 400 6.08 28.68 -0.21
CA HIS A 400 6.67 30.00 -0.38
C HIS A 400 7.14 30.25 -1.81
N GLU A 401 7.79 29.24 -2.40
CA GLU A 401 8.38 29.33 -3.74
C GLU A 401 8.31 27.95 -4.42
N LYS A 402 8.02 27.93 -5.72
CA LYS A 402 8.06 26.74 -6.57
C LYS A 402 9.32 26.81 -7.43
N LEU A 403 10.22 25.85 -7.22
CA LEU A 403 11.42 25.68 -8.03
C LEU A 403 11.14 24.70 -9.18
N GLY A 404 11.90 24.82 -10.25
CA GLY A 404 11.87 23.81 -11.32
C GLY A 404 12.08 22.38 -10.77
N ASN A 405 11.63 21.36 -11.48
CA ASN A 405 11.80 19.95 -11.13
C ASN A 405 11.04 19.45 -9.88
N GLY A 406 9.92 20.07 -9.51
CA GLY A 406 9.05 19.61 -8.43
C GLY A 406 9.62 19.80 -7.02
N ALA A 407 10.54 20.74 -6.85
CA ALA A 407 11.07 21.18 -5.56
C ALA A 407 10.36 22.46 -5.08
N TYR A 408 10.14 22.55 -3.78
CA TYR A 408 9.40 23.65 -3.16
C TYR A 408 10.15 24.20 -1.95
N LYS A 409 10.09 25.51 -1.77
CA LYS A 409 10.51 26.18 -0.55
C LYS A 409 9.29 26.50 0.30
N LEU A 410 9.39 26.26 1.60
CA LEU A 410 8.26 26.36 2.51
C LEU A 410 8.47 27.46 3.53
N ARG A 411 7.37 28.00 4.05
CA ARG A 411 7.36 28.90 5.21
C ARG A 411 6.38 28.40 6.28
N THR A 412 6.65 28.75 7.53
CA THR A 412 5.70 28.49 8.63
C THR A 412 4.48 29.38 8.50
N LEU A 413 3.42 29.08 9.25
CA LEU A 413 2.22 29.94 9.32
C LEU A 413 2.54 31.35 9.83
N GLN A 414 3.62 31.52 10.62
CA GLN A 414 4.11 32.81 11.13
C GLN A 414 5.02 33.55 10.13
N GLY A 415 5.21 33.01 8.90
CA GLY A 415 5.97 33.66 7.85
C GLY A 415 7.48 33.32 7.78
N LYS A 416 8.04 32.57 8.74
CA LYS A 416 9.45 32.17 8.74
C LYS A 416 9.73 31.17 7.61
N VAL A 417 10.62 31.52 6.69
CA VAL A 417 11.03 30.66 5.56
C VAL A 417 11.98 29.58 6.04
N LEU A 418 11.72 28.31 5.65
CA LEU A 418 12.58 27.18 5.96
C LEU A 418 13.82 27.17 5.07
N GLN A 419 14.98 26.79 5.63
CA GLN A 419 16.24 26.78 4.87
C GLN A 419 16.31 25.65 3.82
N LYS A 420 15.61 24.52 4.07
CA LYS A 420 15.65 23.34 3.21
C LYS A 420 14.61 23.41 2.11
N TYR A 421 14.92 22.79 0.96
CA TYR A 421 13.98 22.53 -0.11
C TYR A 421 13.34 21.17 0.09
N TYR A 422 12.09 21.03 -0.36
CA TYR A 422 11.31 19.81 -0.21
C TYR A 422 10.76 19.38 -1.58
N ASN A 423 10.97 18.15 -1.95
CA ASN A 423 10.39 17.60 -3.17
C ASN A 423 8.90 17.32 -2.96
N SER A 424 8.12 17.34 -4.05
CA SER A 424 6.67 17.06 -4.06
C SER A 424 6.31 15.70 -3.45
N ASP A 425 7.22 14.71 -3.53
CA ASP A 425 7.04 13.37 -2.94
C ASP A 425 6.89 13.39 -1.40
N ARG A 426 7.49 14.41 -0.76
CA ARG A 426 7.44 14.61 0.69
C ARG A 426 6.29 15.51 1.15
N LEU A 427 5.58 16.13 0.23
CA LEU A 427 4.50 17.05 0.54
C LEU A 427 3.15 16.36 0.37
N ALA A 428 2.19 16.70 1.20
CA ALA A 428 0.80 16.31 1.05
C ALA A 428 -0.09 17.54 1.28
N LYS A 429 -1.15 17.68 0.49
CA LYS A 429 -2.07 18.81 0.64
C LYS A 429 -2.67 18.82 2.04
N TYR A 430 -2.67 19.99 2.68
CA TYR A 430 -3.42 20.22 3.90
C TYR A 430 -4.87 20.53 3.52
N HIS A 431 -5.80 19.80 4.09
CA HIS A 431 -7.22 20.05 3.94
C HIS A 431 -7.69 20.84 5.16
N GLU A 432 -8.04 22.10 4.95
CA GLU A 432 -8.60 22.93 6.01
C GLU A 432 -9.96 22.40 6.41
N ALA A 433 -10.21 22.37 7.73
CA ALA A 433 -11.55 22.16 8.21
C ALA A 433 -12.43 23.28 7.67
N GLN A 434 -13.56 22.94 7.11
CA GLN A 434 -14.56 23.94 6.78
C GLN A 434 -15.01 24.57 8.09
N ILE A 435 -14.87 25.89 8.19
CA ILE A 435 -15.30 26.64 9.36
C ILE A 435 -16.82 26.69 9.31
N TRP A 436 -17.49 26.08 10.28
CA TRP A 436 -18.91 26.28 10.53
C TRP A 436 -19.03 27.59 11.32
N GLU A 437 -19.49 28.69 10.71
CA GLU A 437 -19.73 29.92 11.49
C GLU A 437 -20.89 29.67 12.50
N PRO A 438 -20.79 30.14 13.75
CA PRO A 438 -21.90 30.00 14.67
C PRO A 438 -23.13 30.73 14.11
N ILE A 439 -24.24 30.02 14.02
CA ILE A 439 -25.53 30.72 13.97
C ILE A 439 -25.60 31.46 15.27
N VAL A 440 -25.69 32.79 15.25
CA VAL A 440 -26.14 33.56 16.40
C VAL A 440 -27.56 33.08 16.63
N VAL A 441 -27.71 32.17 17.57
CA VAL A 441 -29.03 31.85 18.11
C VAL A 441 -29.41 33.15 18.81
N VAL A 442 -30.24 33.96 18.17
CA VAL A 442 -31.06 34.93 18.91
C VAL A 442 -31.89 34.07 19.82
N GLU A 443 -31.55 34.08 21.11
CA GLU A 443 -32.38 33.47 22.12
C GLU A 443 -33.69 34.26 22.12
N ASP A 444 -34.68 33.75 21.39
CA ASP A 444 -36.07 34.13 21.63
C ASP A 444 -36.45 33.55 22.98
N HIS A 445 -36.24 34.36 24.02
CA HIS A 445 -36.63 34.11 25.42
C HIS A 445 -38.14 34.14 25.65
N GLU A 446 -38.98 34.05 24.61
CA GLU A 446 -40.43 34.17 24.74
C GLU A 446 -41.24 32.87 24.60
N PHE A 447 -40.60 31.67 24.64
CA PHE A 447 -41.36 30.41 24.51
C PHE A 447 -41.23 29.42 25.67
N LEU A 448 -40.87 29.87 26.88
CA LEU A 448 -40.80 28.98 28.05
C LEU A 448 -41.67 29.45 29.24
N GLU A 449 -42.71 30.23 29.00
CA GLU A 449 -43.75 30.45 30.02
C GLU A 449 -45.11 30.04 29.47
N GLU A 450 -45.38 28.77 29.27
CA GLU A 450 -46.70 28.14 29.26
C GLU A 450 -46.57 26.68 28.85
N ILE A 451 -46.09 25.83 29.78
CA ILE A 451 -46.59 24.45 29.98
C ILE A 451 -46.28 24.05 31.44
#